data_09b905947969dec3ac48b8c50647ad68
#
_entry.id   09b905947969dec3ac48b8c50647ad68
#
_cell.length_a   1.000
_cell.length_b   1.000
_cell.length_c   1.000
_cell.angle_alpha   90.00
_cell.angle_beta   90.00
_cell.angle_gamma   90.00
#
_symmetry.space_group_name_H-M   'P 1'
#
loop_
_entity.id
_entity.type
_entity.pdbx_description
1 polymer ?
#
loop_
_entity_poly.entity_id
_entity_poly.type
_entity_poly.pdbx_seq_one_letter_code
_entity_poly.pdbx_strand_id
1 'polypeptide(L)'
;MSLQFVKKPCWSVLSVAMACAMAGNVSAEEFRITILHTNDTHSHHEAQGRSGDGGAARQATVIKDVRAQAENTLLLDAGDRFTGTLFHKYYEGTDNVKVMNALGYDAMALGNHEFDNGLEVLETFATGVNFPVLSANTDFGTLEKLATAVPGSTVLDVNGEKVGIIGLVTAVTPEITINFPNKDEITWSDDYAAAVNKEAAELKADGVNKIILVTHIGLGLDKAVAAKTTDVDVIVGGHSHTVVSSVYKEGGNTKYPLEIENADGNPVYIVQAGDSTRYLGQLNLRFDEEGVVTRARGDLILLSKHITPDPEVQALVDELAEPINELKNTPVALADGTPVMSNQLMTNKTCRDSECLIGNLLTDAMRAETGADFAITNGGGIRAEIDEGEVTVGEVLTVLPFGNTVATLKLTGAQIVASIEHGVSRVGGKSGTGRFPQVSGLRYEFDSSRDEGSKVKKVELPNGSGGFQAIEEDKVYTVATNNFMRTGGDGYEIFENDAVEPYDYGRPLEEALIDFMVKQHPVDVSKDGRILGE
;
A
#
# COMPACT_ATOMS: atom_id res chain seq x y z
N MET A 1 -17.20 95.65 -58.63
CA MET A 1 -16.54 94.48 -58.10
C MET A 1 -17.41 93.99 -56.96
N SER A 2 -18.31 93.06 -57.26
CA SER A 2 -19.33 92.58 -56.36
C SER A 2 -18.94 91.15 -55.84
N LEU A 3 -18.86 90.98 -54.57
CA LEU A 3 -18.74 89.72 -53.89
C LEU A 3 -20.13 89.16 -53.56
N GLN A 4 -20.50 88.07 -54.16
CA GLN A 4 -21.74 87.38 -53.82
C GLN A 4 -21.45 86.36 -52.67
N PHE A 5 -22.30 86.49 -51.60
CA PHE A 5 -22.36 85.52 -50.50
C PHE A 5 -23.26 84.33 -50.90
N VAL A 6 -22.71 83.13 -50.89
CA VAL A 6 -23.43 81.87 -51.05
C VAL A 6 -23.78 81.32 -49.68
N LYS A 7 -25.09 81.21 -49.37
CA LYS A 7 -25.63 80.57 -48.18
C LYS A 7 -25.46 79.01 -48.29
N LYS A 8 -24.83 78.42 -47.32
CA LYS A 8 -24.82 76.92 -47.14
C LYS A 8 -26.04 76.49 -46.34
N PRO A 9 -26.65 75.35 -46.66
CA PRO A 9 -27.78 74.82 -45.86
C PRO A 9 -27.24 74.05 -44.64
N CYS A 10 -27.97 74.22 -43.52
CA CYS A 10 -27.74 73.58 -42.24
C CYS A 10 -28.29 72.11 -42.34
N TRP A 11 -27.44 71.12 -42.26
CA TRP A 11 -27.87 69.76 -42.12
C TRP A 11 -27.73 69.34 -40.63
N SER A 12 -28.89 69.08 -40.02
CA SER A 12 -28.98 68.50 -38.66
C SER A 12 -28.55 67.05 -38.71
N VAL A 13 -27.43 66.76 -38.09
CA VAL A 13 -26.98 65.38 -37.88
C VAL A 13 -27.69 64.81 -36.65
N LEU A 14 -28.60 63.88 -36.89
CA LEU A 14 -29.25 63.07 -35.87
C LEU A 14 -28.20 62.00 -35.41
N SER A 15 -27.58 62.21 -34.24
CA SER A 15 -26.68 61.22 -33.62
C SER A 15 -27.54 60.13 -32.98
N VAL A 16 -27.65 58.96 -33.66
CA VAL A 16 -28.15 57.72 -33.06
C VAL A 16 -27.01 57.15 -32.23
N ALA A 17 -27.09 57.29 -30.91
CA ALA A 17 -26.23 56.57 -29.98
C ALA A 17 -26.63 55.10 -29.97
N MET A 18 -25.88 54.26 -30.69
CA MET A 18 -25.96 52.79 -30.63
C MET A 18 -25.22 52.34 -29.38
N ALA A 19 -25.96 52.14 -28.29
CA ALA A 19 -25.43 51.46 -27.09
C ALA A 19 -25.17 49.99 -27.47
N CYS A 20 -23.93 49.66 -27.85
CA CYS A 20 -23.45 48.30 -27.82
C CYS A 20 -23.39 47.84 -26.35
N ALA A 21 -24.43 47.14 -25.91
CA ALA A 21 -24.33 46.31 -24.74
C ALA A 21 -23.26 45.22 -25.08
N MET A 22 -22.03 45.46 -24.67
CA MET A 22 -21.06 44.37 -24.52
C MET A 22 -21.59 43.51 -23.36
N ALA A 23 -22.39 42.50 -23.67
CA ALA A 23 -22.51 41.34 -22.82
C ALA A 23 -21.10 40.73 -22.81
N GLY A 24 -20.29 41.15 -21.87
CA GLY A 24 -19.11 40.38 -21.54
C GLY A 24 -19.62 38.98 -21.18
N ASN A 25 -19.26 37.97 -21.98
CA ASN A 25 -19.29 36.62 -21.50
C ASN A 25 -18.37 36.64 -20.28
N VAL A 26 -18.93 36.76 -19.09
CA VAL A 26 -18.27 36.31 -17.87
C VAL A 26 -18.15 34.81 -18.11
N SER A 27 -17.00 34.37 -18.63
CA SER A 27 -16.66 32.99 -18.59
C SER A 27 -16.73 32.62 -17.12
N ALA A 28 -17.68 31.77 -16.76
CA ALA A 28 -17.75 31.23 -15.43
C ALA A 28 -16.36 30.73 -15.06
N GLU A 29 -15.91 31.08 -13.88
CA GLU A 29 -14.54 30.77 -13.45
C GLU A 29 -14.49 29.27 -13.11
N GLU A 30 -13.81 28.48 -13.99
CA GLU A 30 -13.61 27.06 -13.75
C GLU A 30 -12.92 26.87 -12.39
N PHE A 31 -13.52 26.08 -11.49
CA PHE A 31 -12.84 25.71 -10.24
C PHE A 31 -11.69 24.76 -10.52
N ARG A 32 -10.51 25.10 -10.03
CA ARG A 32 -9.27 24.34 -10.22
C ARG A 32 -8.76 23.86 -8.89
N ILE A 33 -8.41 22.58 -8.83
CA ILE A 33 -7.84 21.99 -7.62
C ILE A 33 -6.76 20.96 -7.98
N THR A 34 -5.73 20.89 -7.14
CA THR A 34 -4.71 19.85 -7.18
C THR A 34 -4.91 18.92 -5.99
N ILE A 35 -5.18 17.66 -6.26
CA ILE A 35 -5.22 16.61 -5.25
C ILE A 35 -3.83 15.98 -5.19
N LEU A 36 -3.19 16.07 -4.03
CA LEU A 36 -2.05 15.27 -3.65
C LEU A 36 -2.57 14.05 -2.89
N HIS A 37 -2.02 12.88 -3.16
CA HIS A 37 -2.52 11.67 -2.50
C HIS A 37 -1.42 10.65 -2.21
N THR A 38 -1.66 9.90 -1.14
CA THR A 38 -0.88 8.76 -0.69
C THR A 38 -1.82 7.64 -0.26
N ASN A 39 -1.27 6.46 -0.13
CA ASN A 39 -1.90 5.25 0.37
C ASN A 39 -0.83 4.25 0.82
N ASP A 40 -1.21 3.30 1.67
CA ASP A 40 -0.39 2.12 2.02
C ASP A 40 1.05 2.50 2.41
N THR A 41 1.19 3.52 3.25
CA THR A 41 2.52 4.03 3.62
C THR A 41 3.22 3.18 4.67
N HIS A 42 2.46 2.41 5.47
CA HIS A 42 2.96 1.39 6.39
C HIS A 42 4.10 1.88 7.29
N SER A 43 3.92 3.05 7.92
CA SER A 43 4.92 3.71 8.80
C SER A 43 6.32 3.85 8.19
N HIS A 44 6.43 3.91 6.86
CA HIS A 44 7.70 4.11 6.17
C HIS A 44 8.09 5.60 6.18
N HIS A 45 8.52 6.11 7.35
CA HIS A 45 8.89 7.51 7.52
C HIS A 45 10.28 7.83 7.00
N GLU A 46 11.20 6.86 7.00
CA GLU A 46 12.56 6.97 6.46
C GLU A 46 12.61 6.57 4.98
N ALA A 47 13.66 7.03 4.29
CA ALA A 47 14.00 6.56 2.96
C ALA A 47 14.42 5.09 2.95
N GLN A 48 14.07 4.35 1.90
CA GLN A 48 14.18 2.91 1.93
C GLN A 48 15.06 2.29 0.86
N GLY A 49 15.51 1.07 1.18
CA GLY A 49 16.20 0.18 0.28
C GLY A 49 17.50 0.74 -0.30
N ARG A 50 18.04 0.07 -1.31
CA ARG A 50 19.28 0.51 -2.00
C ARG A 50 19.10 1.76 -2.84
N SER A 51 17.90 2.04 -3.31
CA SER A 51 17.60 3.26 -4.07
C SER A 51 17.68 4.50 -3.18
N GLY A 52 17.33 4.36 -1.89
CA GLY A 52 17.22 5.46 -0.94
C GLY A 52 16.09 6.43 -1.30
N ASP A 53 15.05 5.96 -2.00
CA ASP A 53 13.87 6.74 -2.37
C ASP A 53 12.83 6.72 -1.23
N GLY A 54 11.81 7.56 -1.30
CA GLY A 54 10.75 7.65 -0.29
C GLY A 54 11.10 8.51 0.91
N GLY A 55 10.28 8.38 1.95
CA GLY A 55 10.42 9.05 3.24
C GLY A 55 9.62 10.34 3.39
N ALA A 56 9.09 10.55 4.61
CA ALA A 56 8.18 11.65 4.94
C ALA A 56 8.80 13.05 4.73
N ALA A 57 10.10 13.20 4.99
CA ALA A 57 10.76 14.49 4.84
C ALA A 57 10.88 14.93 3.37
N ARG A 58 11.06 14.01 2.42
CA ARG A 58 11.01 14.34 0.98
C ARG A 58 9.59 14.56 0.49
N GLN A 59 8.64 13.79 1.03
CA GLN A 59 7.22 14.02 0.79
C GLN A 59 6.83 15.44 1.19
N ALA A 60 7.26 15.92 2.37
CA ALA A 60 7.03 17.29 2.84
C ALA A 60 7.56 18.35 1.87
N THR A 61 8.77 18.16 1.33
CA THR A 61 9.35 19.07 0.34
C THR A 61 8.45 19.19 -0.88
N VAL A 62 8.04 18.06 -1.47
CA VAL A 62 7.19 18.06 -2.66
C VAL A 62 5.81 18.65 -2.37
N ILE A 63 5.20 18.34 -1.22
CA ILE A 63 3.92 18.92 -0.80
C ILE A 63 4.03 20.44 -0.72
N LYS A 64 5.06 20.98 -0.04
CA LYS A 64 5.29 22.43 0.09
C LYS A 64 5.49 23.09 -1.28
N ASP A 65 6.27 22.46 -2.17
CA ASP A 65 6.54 22.97 -3.52
C ASP A 65 5.26 23.03 -4.37
N VAL A 66 4.41 22.01 -4.32
CA VAL A 66 3.14 21.98 -5.06
C VAL A 66 2.16 22.99 -4.48
N ARG A 67 2.02 23.07 -3.14
CA ARG A 67 1.16 24.06 -2.46
C ARG A 67 1.56 25.50 -2.78
N ALA A 68 2.84 25.76 -2.96
CA ALA A 68 3.32 27.10 -3.33
C ALA A 68 2.97 27.50 -4.78
N GLN A 69 2.65 26.56 -5.66
CA GLN A 69 2.40 26.77 -7.08
C GLN A 69 0.93 26.61 -7.48
N ALA A 70 0.17 25.78 -6.75
CA ALA A 70 -1.23 25.51 -7.04
C ALA A 70 -2.14 26.53 -6.34
N GLU A 71 -3.24 26.87 -7.00
CA GLU A 71 -4.25 27.78 -6.47
C GLU A 71 -5.01 27.16 -5.29
N ASN A 72 -5.42 25.91 -5.45
CA ASN A 72 -6.15 25.13 -4.47
C ASN A 72 -5.50 23.74 -4.37
N THR A 73 -5.33 23.23 -3.14
CA THR A 73 -4.75 21.90 -2.92
C THR A 73 -5.51 21.16 -1.82
N LEU A 74 -5.62 19.84 -1.98
CA LEU A 74 -5.95 18.90 -0.91
C LEU A 74 -4.90 17.80 -0.88
N LEU A 75 -4.51 17.39 0.32
CA LEU A 75 -3.64 16.22 0.56
C LEU A 75 -4.48 15.15 1.24
N LEU A 76 -4.71 14.04 0.54
CA LEU A 76 -5.57 12.94 0.95
C LEU A 76 -4.77 11.66 1.15
N ASP A 77 -5.19 10.82 2.10
CA ASP A 77 -4.60 9.51 2.34
C ASP A 77 -5.66 8.41 2.26
N ALA A 78 -5.35 7.35 1.55
CA ALA A 78 -6.28 6.25 1.33
C ALA A 78 -6.02 5.04 2.26
N GLY A 79 -5.52 5.29 3.47
CA GLY A 79 -5.40 4.28 4.53
C GLY A 79 -4.11 3.47 4.53
N ASP A 80 -4.03 2.55 5.47
CA ASP A 80 -2.87 1.71 5.78
C ASP A 80 -1.63 2.53 6.12
N ARG A 81 -1.78 3.36 7.14
CA ARG A 81 -0.67 4.09 7.77
C ARG A 81 0.08 3.20 8.76
N PHE A 82 -0.64 2.27 9.40
CA PHE A 82 -0.12 1.37 10.41
C PHE A 82 0.60 0.18 9.79
N THR A 83 1.34 -0.55 10.65
CA THR A 83 2.06 -1.77 10.31
C THR A 83 3.13 -1.58 9.22
N GLY A 84 4.13 -2.46 9.15
CA GLY A 84 5.16 -2.48 8.10
C GLY A 84 6.57 -2.10 8.57
N THR A 85 6.75 -1.26 9.59
CA THR A 85 8.08 -0.92 10.12
C THR A 85 8.13 -0.93 11.65
N LEU A 86 9.36 -0.87 12.20
CA LEU A 86 9.56 -0.72 13.64
C LEU A 86 8.98 0.58 14.22
N PHE A 87 8.72 1.59 13.41
CA PHE A 87 8.02 2.78 13.88
C PHE A 87 6.65 2.40 14.42
N HIS A 88 5.86 1.66 13.65
CA HIS A 88 4.55 1.20 14.11
C HIS A 88 4.66 0.29 15.34
N LYS A 89 5.59 -0.67 15.32
CA LYS A 89 5.81 -1.60 16.44
C LYS A 89 6.14 -0.89 17.75
N TYR A 90 6.89 0.20 17.69
CA TYR A 90 7.29 0.97 18.88
C TYR A 90 6.24 1.98 19.31
N TYR A 91 5.60 2.66 18.34
CA TYR A 91 4.73 3.80 18.59
C TYR A 91 3.24 3.48 18.51
N GLU A 92 2.85 2.31 17.98
CA GLU A 92 1.47 1.86 17.82
C GLU A 92 0.57 2.93 17.17
N GLY A 93 1.07 3.58 16.10
CA GLY A 93 0.35 4.59 15.32
C GLY A 93 0.54 6.04 15.79
N THR A 94 1.10 6.30 17.00
CA THR A 94 1.33 7.69 17.48
C THR A 94 2.43 8.41 16.69
N ASP A 95 3.34 7.69 16.05
CA ASP A 95 4.28 8.17 15.04
C ASP A 95 3.56 8.78 13.84
N ASN A 96 2.55 8.06 13.33
CA ASN A 96 1.73 8.50 12.21
C ASN A 96 0.93 9.78 12.55
N VAL A 97 0.37 9.89 13.76
CA VAL A 97 -0.29 11.12 14.22
C VAL A 97 0.66 12.32 14.08
N LYS A 98 1.90 12.20 14.59
CA LYS A 98 2.88 13.30 14.53
C LYS A 98 3.28 13.64 13.09
N VAL A 99 3.61 12.63 12.29
CA VAL A 99 4.09 12.81 10.92
C VAL A 99 2.98 13.35 10.02
N MET A 100 1.77 12.80 10.08
CA MET A 100 0.65 13.26 9.25
C MET A 100 0.23 14.69 9.59
N ASN A 101 0.19 15.05 10.87
CA ASN A 101 -0.07 16.41 11.31
C ASN A 101 1.01 17.38 10.80
N ALA A 102 2.28 17.00 10.81
CA ALA A 102 3.39 17.81 10.29
C ALA A 102 3.33 17.97 8.76
N LEU A 103 2.86 16.95 8.02
CA LEU A 103 2.66 17.02 6.57
C LEU A 103 1.41 17.83 6.17
N GLY A 104 0.46 18.00 7.11
CA GLY A 104 -0.78 18.75 6.93
C GLY A 104 -1.74 18.04 5.99
N TYR A 105 -2.12 16.81 6.29
CA TYR A 105 -3.20 16.12 5.59
C TYR A 105 -4.53 16.82 5.79
N ASP A 106 -5.43 16.72 4.81
CA ASP A 106 -6.74 17.36 4.83
C ASP A 106 -7.88 16.35 5.12
N ALA A 107 -7.72 15.09 4.73
CA ALA A 107 -8.62 13.98 5.10
C ALA A 107 -7.94 12.62 4.81
N MET A 108 -8.49 11.57 5.43
CA MET A 108 -8.03 10.18 5.26
C MET A 108 -9.23 9.23 5.31
N ALA A 109 -9.20 8.15 4.51
CA ALA A 109 -10.03 6.96 4.76
C ALA A 109 -9.27 5.96 5.64
N LEU A 110 -10.00 5.18 6.46
CA LEU A 110 -9.39 4.06 7.17
C LEU A 110 -8.91 2.99 6.18
N GLY A 111 -7.78 2.35 6.48
CA GLY A 111 -7.37 1.08 5.94
C GLY A 111 -7.61 -0.06 6.92
N ASN A 112 -7.30 -1.30 6.53
CA ASN A 112 -7.46 -2.46 7.40
C ASN A 112 -6.40 -2.52 8.50
N HIS A 113 -5.20 -2.01 8.24
CA HIS A 113 -4.12 -2.03 9.24
C HIS A 113 -4.32 -1.01 10.37
N GLU A 114 -5.18 -0.01 10.23
CA GLU A 114 -5.55 0.88 11.35
C GLU A 114 -6.22 0.12 12.50
N PHE A 115 -6.67 -1.12 12.27
CA PHE A 115 -7.29 -1.99 13.28
C PHE A 115 -6.34 -3.00 13.93
N ASP A 116 -5.09 -3.10 13.51
CA ASP A 116 -4.11 -4.13 13.94
C ASP A 116 -3.82 -4.12 15.46
N ASN A 117 -3.94 -2.96 16.10
CA ASN A 117 -3.71 -2.81 17.54
C ASN A 117 -5.02 -2.63 18.33
N GLY A 118 -6.18 -2.88 17.70
CA GLY A 118 -7.49 -2.79 18.30
C GLY A 118 -8.07 -1.38 18.36
N LEU A 119 -9.29 -1.29 18.88
CA LEU A 119 -10.13 -0.08 18.79
C LEU A 119 -9.67 1.08 19.67
N GLU A 120 -8.96 0.82 20.78
CA GLU A 120 -8.42 1.87 21.65
C GLU A 120 -7.28 2.64 20.96
N VAL A 121 -6.43 1.92 20.23
CA VAL A 121 -5.34 2.53 19.43
C VAL A 121 -5.93 3.29 18.25
N LEU A 122 -6.91 2.73 17.55
CA LEU A 122 -7.63 3.41 16.47
C LEU A 122 -8.29 4.72 16.99
N GLU A 123 -8.97 4.68 18.17
CA GLU A 123 -9.56 5.88 18.77
C GLU A 123 -8.49 6.94 19.06
N THR A 124 -7.34 6.52 19.62
CA THR A 124 -6.21 7.41 19.91
C THR A 124 -5.68 8.05 18.64
N PHE A 125 -5.53 7.29 17.56
CA PHE A 125 -5.10 7.80 16.26
C PHE A 125 -6.13 8.78 15.68
N ALA A 126 -7.40 8.36 15.54
CA ALA A 126 -8.44 9.16 14.90
C ALA A 126 -8.73 10.48 15.64
N THR A 127 -8.55 10.50 16.98
CA THR A 127 -8.70 11.73 17.78
C THR A 127 -7.41 12.56 17.86
N GLY A 128 -6.26 11.98 17.55
CA GLY A 128 -4.95 12.63 17.62
C GLY A 128 -4.56 13.40 16.36
N VAL A 129 -5.11 13.02 15.20
CA VAL A 129 -4.86 13.74 13.93
C VAL A 129 -5.67 15.02 13.84
N ASN A 130 -5.19 16.01 13.08
CA ASN A 130 -5.81 17.33 12.93
C ASN A 130 -6.77 17.43 11.72
N PHE A 131 -7.18 16.30 11.17
CA PHE A 131 -8.03 16.19 9.99
C PHE A 131 -9.03 15.05 10.16
N PRO A 132 -10.15 15.01 9.40
CA PRO A 132 -11.13 13.93 9.47
C PRO A 132 -10.57 12.59 8.97
N VAL A 133 -10.85 11.53 9.75
CA VAL A 133 -10.67 10.12 9.37
C VAL A 133 -12.05 9.55 9.04
N LEU A 134 -12.22 8.90 7.90
CA LEU A 134 -13.53 8.61 7.32
C LEU A 134 -13.75 7.12 7.04
N SER A 135 -14.98 6.63 7.27
CA SER A 135 -15.46 5.33 6.80
C SER A 135 -16.99 5.28 6.73
N ALA A 136 -17.56 5.27 5.53
CA ALA A 136 -19.01 5.27 5.31
C ALA A 136 -19.64 3.86 5.40
N ASN A 137 -18.83 2.81 5.34
CA ASN A 137 -19.29 1.43 5.34
C ASN A 137 -19.02 0.68 6.65
N THR A 138 -18.64 1.40 7.72
CA THR A 138 -18.49 0.88 9.08
C THR A 138 -19.50 1.53 10.02
N ASP A 139 -20.12 0.72 10.87
CA ASP A 139 -20.95 1.21 11.97
C ASP A 139 -20.32 0.79 13.30
N PHE A 140 -19.84 1.77 14.04
CA PHE A 140 -19.19 1.59 15.33
C PHE A 140 -20.18 1.36 16.49
N GLY A 141 -21.47 1.29 16.21
CA GLY A 141 -22.49 0.89 17.17
C GLY A 141 -22.49 1.72 18.45
N THR A 142 -22.16 1.09 19.58
CA THR A 142 -22.12 1.73 20.91
C THR A 142 -20.79 2.42 21.25
N LEU A 143 -19.82 2.38 20.34
CA LEU A 143 -18.50 3.03 20.48
C LEU A 143 -18.60 4.53 20.13
N GLU A 144 -19.30 5.31 20.96
CA GLU A 144 -19.68 6.71 20.69
C GLU A 144 -18.50 7.61 20.27
N LYS A 145 -17.32 7.40 20.86
CA LYS A 145 -16.15 8.21 20.54
C LYS A 145 -15.62 7.91 19.13
N LEU A 146 -15.53 6.62 18.77
CA LEU A 146 -15.13 6.22 17.41
C LEU A 146 -16.17 6.64 16.37
N ALA A 147 -17.46 6.43 16.65
CA ALA A 147 -18.55 6.89 15.78
C ALA A 147 -18.50 8.40 15.52
N THR A 148 -18.03 9.19 16.50
CA THR A 148 -17.85 10.64 16.35
C THR A 148 -16.56 10.98 15.63
N ALA A 149 -15.46 10.26 15.89
CA ALA A 149 -14.14 10.53 15.34
C ALA A 149 -13.99 10.04 13.88
N VAL A 150 -14.81 9.05 13.48
CA VAL A 150 -14.76 8.42 12.14
C VAL A 150 -16.14 8.49 11.48
N PRO A 151 -16.57 9.67 10.99
CA PRO A 151 -17.80 9.81 10.21
C PRO A 151 -17.66 9.18 8.83
N GLY A 152 -18.78 8.99 8.12
CA GLY A 152 -18.80 8.45 6.75
C GLY A 152 -18.24 9.43 5.73
N SER A 153 -18.48 10.73 5.93
CA SER A 153 -18.09 11.80 5.02
C SER A 153 -17.81 13.10 5.76
N THR A 154 -17.19 14.04 5.05
CA THR A 154 -16.95 15.43 5.52
C THR A 154 -17.03 16.42 4.36
N VAL A 155 -17.18 17.71 4.67
CA VAL A 155 -17.11 18.82 3.71
C VAL A 155 -15.92 19.70 4.04
N LEU A 156 -15.04 19.89 3.06
CA LEU A 156 -13.91 20.81 3.15
C LEU A 156 -14.22 22.08 2.36
N ASP A 157 -13.96 23.25 2.97
CA ASP A 157 -13.99 24.52 2.27
C ASP A 157 -12.64 24.80 1.63
N VAL A 158 -12.64 24.92 0.31
CA VAL A 158 -11.43 25.19 -0.48
C VAL A 158 -11.60 26.55 -1.18
N ASN A 159 -11.18 27.60 -0.52
CA ASN A 159 -11.33 28.98 -1.01
C ASN A 159 -12.77 29.37 -1.35
N GLY A 160 -13.73 28.92 -0.55
CA GLY A 160 -15.17 29.23 -0.70
C GLY A 160 -15.93 28.18 -1.53
N GLU A 161 -15.25 27.20 -2.12
CA GLU A 161 -15.87 26.06 -2.80
C GLU A 161 -15.95 24.85 -1.86
N LYS A 162 -17.13 24.24 -1.80
CA LYS A 162 -17.34 23.03 -1.00
C LYS A 162 -16.91 21.79 -1.75
N VAL A 163 -16.03 20.99 -1.14
CA VAL A 163 -15.60 19.68 -1.64
C VAL A 163 -16.00 18.62 -0.63
N GLY A 164 -16.83 17.66 -1.03
CA GLY A 164 -17.22 16.51 -0.22
C GLY A 164 -16.16 15.41 -0.30
N ILE A 165 -15.83 14.84 0.86
CA ILE A 165 -14.92 13.69 0.95
C ILE A 165 -15.69 12.56 1.61
N ILE A 166 -15.74 11.38 0.98
CA ILE A 166 -16.34 10.15 1.51
C ILE A 166 -15.24 9.13 1.74
N GLY A 167 -15.26 8.36 2.84
CA GLY A 167 -14.30 7.29 3.13
C GLY A 167 -14.89 5.90 2.93
N LEU A 168 -14.09 4.94 2.47
CA LEU A 168 -14.42 3.50 2.49
C LEU A 168 -13.22 2.67 2.93
N VAL A 169 -13.49 1.62 3.70
CA VAL A 169 -12.51 0.58 4.06
C VAL A 169 -13.02 -0.79 3.61
N THR A 170 -12.11 -1.73 3.36
CA THR A 170 -12.50 -3.08 2.94
C THR A 170 -13.32 -3.80 4.01
N ALA A 171 -14.47 -4.35 3.63
CA ALA A 171 -15.39 -5.03 4.57
C ALA A 171 -14.82 -6.37 5.09
N VAL A 172 -13.77 -6.91 4.45
CA VAL A 172 -13.07 -8.12 4.91
C VAL A 172 -12.00 -7.81 5.99
N THR A 173 -11.87 -6.57 6.44
CA THR A 173 -10.96 -6.18 7.53
C THR A 173 -11.02 -7.12 8.75
N PRO A 174 -12.20 -7.55 9.27
CA PRO A 174 -12.25 -8.47 10.41
C PRO A 174 -11.64 -9.85 10.15
N GLU A 175 -11.49 -10.22 8.91
CA GLU A 175 -10.96 -11.52 8.47
C GLU A 175 -9.45 -11.47 8.22
N ILE A 176 -8.97 -10.32 7.75
CA ILE A 176 -7.58 -10.14 7.33
C ILE A 176 -6.69 -9.48 8.41
N THR A 177 -7.28 -8.92 9.46
CA THR A 177 -6.56 -8.30 10.59
C THR A 177 -6.32 -9.33 11.68
N ILE A 178 -5.06 -9.67 11.94
CA ILE A 178 -4.68 -10.79 12.82
C ILE A 178 -4.98 -10.49 14.30
N ASN A 179 -4.75 -9.27 14.77
CA ASN A 179 -4.90 -8.86 16.17
C ASN A 179 -6.07 -7.89 16.37
N PHE A 180 -7.26 -8.24 15.91
CA PHE A 180 -8.44 -7.41 16.06
C PHE A 180 -9.40 -8.01 17.13
N PRO A 181 -9.13 -7.78 18.42
CA PRO A 181 -9.86 -8.46 19.50
C PRO A 181 -11.35 -8.13 19.56
N ASN A 182 -11.75 -6.93 19.18
CA ASN A 182 -13.10 -6.41 19.33
C ASN A 182 -13.84 -6.26 17.99
N LYS A 183 -13.46 -7.05 16.99
CA LYS A 183 -14.02 -6.96 15.62
C LYS A 183 -15.54 -7.12 15.55
N ASP A 184 -16.14 -7.89 16.49
CA ASP A 184 -17.58 -8.13 16.55
C ASP A 184 -18.39 -6.94 17.09
N GLU A 185 -17.71 -5.88 17.58
CA GLU A 185 -18.36 -4.65 18.04
C GLU A 185 -18.65 -3.67 16.89
N ILE A 186 -18.15 -3.94 15.69
CA ILE A 186 -18.33 -3.14 14.48
C ILE A 186 -19.14 -3.90 13.45
N THR A 187 -20.09 -3.23 12.82
CA THR A 187 -20.81 -3.76 11.66
C THR A 187 -20.19 -3.24 10.37
N TRP A 188 -19.96 -4.14 9.42
CA TRP A 188 -19.31 -3.87 8.15
C TRP A 188 -20.27 -4.07 6.99
N SER A 189 -20.33 -3.15 6.04
CA SER A 189 -21.13 -3.30 4.82
C SER A 189 -20.20 -3.55 3.62
N ASP A 190 -20.49 -4.60 2.87
CA ASP A 190 -19.85 -4.91 1.58
C ASP A 190 -20.58 -4.30 0.37
N ASP A 191 -21.74 -3.67 0.59
CA ASP A 191 -22.42 -2.87 -0.44
C ASP A 191 -21.84 -1.45 -0.47
N TYR A 192 -20.60 -1.37 -0.94
CA TYR A 192 -19.84 -0.12 -1.02
C TYR A 192 -20.57 0.94 -1.84
N ALA A 193 -21.18 0.57 -2.97
CA ALA A 193 -21.88 1.52 -3.82
C ALA A 193 -23.11 2.12 -3.13
N ALA A 194 -23.85 1.33 -2.36
CA ALA A 194 -24.99 1.83 -1.58
C ALA A 194 -24.52 2.81 -0.48
N ALA A 195 -23.43 2.48 0.23
CA ALA A 195 -22.87 3.35 1.26
C ALA A 195 -22.42 4.71 0.66
N VAL A 196 -21.70 4.68 -0.47
CA VAL A 196 -21.24 5.89 -1.17
C VAL A 196 -22.42 6.71 -1.66
N ASN A 197 -23.40 6.11 -2.34
CA ASN A 197 -24.53 6.85 -2.89
C ASN A 197 -25.39 7.50 -1.81
N LYS A 198 -25.48 6.89 -0.61
CA LYS A 198 -26.15 7.50 0.55
C LYS A 198 -25.44 8.79 0.98
N GLU A 199 -24.14 8.73 1.23
CA GLU A 199 -23.34 9.89 1.64
C GLU A 199 -23.31 10.97 0.55
N ALA A 200 -23.16 10.59 -0.73
CA ALA A 200 -23.18 11.52 -1.86
C ALA A 200 -24.52 12.27 -1.96
N ALA A 201 -25.65 11.58 -1.74
CA ALA A 201 -26.97 12.21 -1.73
C ALA A 201 -27.15 13.21 -0.57
N GLU A 202 -26.60 12.93 0.61
CA GLU A 202 -26.61 13.83 1.75
C GLU A 202 -25.75 15.06 1.48
N LEU A 203 -24.52 14.89 0.97
CA LEU A 203 -23.63 15.99 0.57
C LEU A 203 -24.27 16.88 -0.51
N LYS A 204 -24.91 16.28 -1.49
CA LYS A 204 -25.61 17.01 -2.56
C LYS A 204 -26.80 17.82 -2.03
N ALA A 205 -27.55 17.27 -1.06
CA ALA A 205 -28.65 18.00 -0.40
C ALA A 205 -28.14 19.25 0.35
N ASP A 206 -26.89 19.23 0.84
CA ASP A 206 -26.19 20.35 1.49
C ASP A 206 -25.50 21.30 0.48
N GLY A 207 -25.75 21.10 -0.82
CA GLY A 207 -25.24 21.93 -1.90
C GLY A 207 -23.79 21.66 -2.30
N VAL A 208 -23.27 20.48 -2.01
CA VAL A 208 -21.96 20.02 -2.47
C VAL A 208 -22.11 19.34 -3.82
N ASN A 209 -21.35 19.79 -4.82
CA ASN A 209 -21.38 19.24 -6.18
C ASN A 209 -20.00 18.76 -6.68
N LYS A 210 -19.02 18.65 -5.79
CA LYS A 210 -17.69 18.11 -6.07
C LYS A 210 -17.39 17.09 -4.99
N ILE A 211 -17.34 15.80 -5.37
CA ILE A 211 -17.25 14.68 -4.42
C ILE A 211 -16.07 13.80 -4.75
N ILE A 212 -15.18 13.66 -3.77
CA ILE A 212 -14.01 12.79 -3.83
C ILE A 212 -14.25 11.60 -2.89
N LEU A 213 -14.14 10.41 -3.41
CA LEU A 213 -14.18 9.18 -2.67
C LEU A 213 -12.74 8.73 -2.38
N VAL A 214 -12.41 8.55 -1.11
CA VAL A 214 -11.13 8.01 -0.64
C VAL A 214 -11.38 6.58 -0.17
N THR A 215 -10.68 5.60 -0.74
CA THR A 215 -11.02 4.19 -0.56
C THR A 215 -9.83 3.35 -0.17
N HIS A 216 -10.08 2.37 0.68
CA HIS A 216 -9.13 1.32 0.97
C HIS A 216 -9.74 -0.07 0.69
N ILE A 217 -10.12 -0.31 -0.58
CA ILE A 217 -10.82 -1.53 -1.02
C ILE A 217 -10.12 -2.24 -2.20
N GLY A 218 -9.07 -1.63 -2.75
CA GLY A 218 -8.30 -2.14 -3.87
C GLY A 218 -8.85 -1.73 -5.25
N LEU A 219 -7.94 -1.54 -6.20
CA LEU A 219 -8.23 -1.02 -7.54
C LEU A 219 -9.34 -1.76 -8.29
N GLY A 220 -9.45 -3.09 -8.08
CA GLY A 220 -10.50 -3.90 -8.71
C GLY A 220 -11.90 -3.49 -8.27
N LEU A 221 -12.09 -3.32 -6.95
CA LEU A 221 -13.36 -2.88 -6.38
C LEU A 221 -13.60 -1.39 -6.63
N ASP A 222 -12.57 -0.54 -6.63
CA ASP A 222 -12.69 0.88 -6.98
C ASP A 222 -13.35 1.07 -8.35
N LYS A 223 -12.91 0.30 -9.35
CA LYS A 223 -13.53 0.31 -10.70
C LYS A 223 -15.00 -0.14 -10.69
N ALA A 224 -15.30 -1.16 -9.88
CA ALA A 224 -16.67 -1.67 -9.77
C ALA A 224 -17.61 -0.70 -9.04
N VAL A 225 -17.10 0.00 -8.02
CA VAL A 225 -17.81 1.05 -7.28
C VAL A 225 -18.03 2.26 -8.19
N ALA A 226 -16.98 2.75 -8.87
CA ALA A 226 -17.08 3.86 -9.81
C ALA A 226 -18.22 3.68 -10.82
N ALA A 227 -18.35 2.48 -11.40
CA ALA A 227 -19.38 2.18 -12.38
C ALA A 227 -20.83 2.16 -11.82
N LYS A 228 -20.98 2.06 -10.50
CA LYS A 228 -22.30 1.94 -9.81
C LYS A 228 -22.68 3.17 -9.00
N THR A 229 -21.78 4.09 -8.79
CA THR A 229 -22.02 5.32 -8.03
C THR A 229 -22.61 6.42 -8.90
N THR A 230 -23.23 7.39 -8.26
CA THR A 230 -23.67 8.66 -8.83
C THR A 230 -22.92 9.81 -8.11
N ASP A 231 -22.80 10.94 -8.76
CA ASP A 231 -22.26 12.18 -8.16
C ASP A 231 -20.80 12.09 -7.61
N VAL A 232 -20.06 11.00 -7.86
CA VAL A 232 -18.64 10.86 -7.51
C VAL A 232 -17.77 11.25 -8.70
N ASP A 233 -16.79 12.14 -8.49
CA ASP A 233 -15.90 12.68 -9.53
C ASP A 233 -14.53 11.98 -9.56
N VAL A 234 -14.00 11.66 -8.37
CA VAL A 234 -12.65 11.10 -8.20
C VAL A 234 -12.66 9.99 -7.17
N ILE A 235 -11.87 8.96 -7.39
CA ILE A 235 -11.52 7.93 -6.40
C ILE A 235 -10.01 7.97 -6.15
N VAL A 236 -9.63 8.21 -4.90
CA VAL A 236 -8.27 8.03 -4.40
C VAL A 236 -8.22 6.68 -3.70
N GLY A 237 -7.60 5.68 -4.33
CA GLY A 237 -7.63 4.28 -3.88
C GLY A 237 -6.38 3.87 -3.11
N GLY A 238 -6.51 2.76 -2.36
CA GLY A 238 -5.45 2.08 -1.60
C GLY A 238 -5.61 0.56 -1.62
N HIS A 239 -5.03 -0.14 -0.64
CA HIS A 239 -5.13 -1.57 -0.34
C HIS A 239 -4.38 -2.50 -1.31
N SER A 240 -4.44 -2.29 -2.59
CA SER A 240 -3.82 -3.18 -3.59
C SER A 240 -2.40 -2.77 -3.99
N HIS A 241 -1.82 -1.76 -3.34
CA HIS A 241 -0.47 -1.22 -3.59
C HIS A 241 -0.21 -0.92 -5.08
N THR A 242 -1.25 -0.60 -5.82
CA THR A 242 -1.13 -0.49 -7.28
C THR A 242 -0.49 0.83 -7.68
N VAL A 243 0.54 0.77 -8.50
CA VAL A 243 1.14 1.94 -9.14
C VAL A 243 0.30 2.30 -10.37
N VAL A 244 -0.62 3.25 -10.22
CA VAL A 244 -1.38 3.83 -11.35
C VAL A 244 -0.58 4.98 -11.92
N SER A 245 0.08 4.78 -13.08
CA SER A 245 0.97 5.78 -13.67
C SER A 245 1.07 5.65 -15.18
N SER A 246 1.24 6.78 -15.87
CA SER A 246 1.59 6.82 -17.29
C SER A 246 3.11 6.74 -17.52
N VAL A 247 3.90 7.02 -16.49
CA VAL A 247 5.37 7.09 -16.52
C VAL A 247 6.00 5.82 -15.95
N TYR A 248 5.57 5.41 -14.75
CA TYR A 248 6.08 4.23 -14.07
C TYR A 248 5.26 3.00 -14.46
N LYS A 249 5.93 1.93 -14.86
CA LYS A 249 5.27 0.71 -15.40
C LYS A 249 5.15 -0.43 -14.39
N GLU A 250 5.52 -0.19 -13.17
CA GLU A 250 5.31 -1.12 -12.07
C GLU A 250 3.81 -1.37 -11.92
N GLY A 251 3.38 -2.65 -11.82
CA GLY A 251 1.95 -2.98 -11.74
C GLY A 251 1.14 -2.93 -13.04
N GLY A 252 1.78 -2.74 -14.20
CA GLY A 252 1.14 -2.90 -15.52
C GLY A 252 0.18 -1.79 -15.95
N ASN A 253 -0.12 -0.79 -15.11
CA ASN A 253 -0.99 0.32 -15.49
C ASN A 253 -0.22 1.37 -16.30
N THR A 254 -0.82 1.81 -17.40
CA THR A 254 -0.17 2.70 -18.37
C THR A 254 -0.92 4.02 -18.58
N LYS A 255 -1.93 4.31 -17.77
CA LYS A 255 -2.72 5.55 -17.84
C LYS A 255 -2.96 6.11 -16.44
N TYR A 256 -2.70 7.40 -16.27
CA TYR A 256 -3.03 8.15 -15.07
C TYR A 256 -3.76 9.46 -15.44
N PRO A 257 -4.89 9.78 -14.78
CA PRO A 257 -5.73 8.88 -13.99
C PRO A 257 -6.40 7.81 -14.87
N LEU A 258 -6.87 6.72 -14.25
CA LEU A 258 -7.82 5.81 -14.91
C LEU A 258 -9.18 6.50 -15.00
N GLU A 259 -9.95 6.22 -16.02
CA GLU A 259 -11.25 6.84 -16.25
C GLU A 259 -12.30 5.74 -16.43
N ILE A 260 -13.36 5.81 -15.63
CA ILE A 260 -14.50 4.90 -15.64
C ILE A 260 -15.76 5.76 -15.79
N GLU A 261 -16.73 5.34 -16.57
CA GLU A 261 -18.04 5.95 -16.67
C GLU A 261 -18.92 5.47 -15.51
N ASN A 262 -19.53 6.40 -14.78
CA ASN A 262 -20.41 6.10 -13.66
C ASN A 262 -21.84 5.74 -14.11
N ALA A 263 -22.75 5.49 -13.16
CA ALA A 263 -24.13 5.12 -13.45
C ALA A 263 -24.93 6.20 -14.20
N ASP A 264 -24.52 7.46 -14.10
CA ASP A 264 -25.15 8.61 -14.78
C ASP A 264 -24.48 8.96 -16.12
N GLY A 265 -23.43 8.22 -16.52
CA GLY A 265 -22.66 8.47 -17.75
C GLY A 265 -21.59 9.56 -17.62
N ASN A 266 -21.25 9.98 -16.39
CA ASN A 266 -20.19 10.93 -16.13
C ASN A 266 -18.84 10.22 -15.87
N PRO A 267 -17.70 10.86 -16.18
CA PRO A 267 -16.40 10.27 -15.92
C PRO A 267 -16.05 10.31 -14.43
N VAL A 268 -15.56 9.20 -13.89
CA VAL A 268 -14.92 9.09 -12.58
C VAL A 268 -13.44 8.79 -12.79
N TYR A 269 -12.57 9.55 -12.13
CA TYR A 269 -11.12 9.43 -12.26
C TYR A 269 -10.52 8.69 -11.07
N ILE A 270 -9.85 7.56 -11.30
CA ILE A 270 -9.27 6.71 -10.26
C ILE A 270 -7.75 6.86 -10.25
N VAL A 271 -7.18 7.07 -9.07
CA VAL A 271 -5.74 7.19 -8.83
C VAL A 271 -5.32 6.32 -7.64
N GLN A 272 -4.07 5.81 -7.67
CA GLN A 272 -3.44 5.09 -6.56
C GLN A 272 -1.92 5.23 -6.68
N ALA A 273 -1.18 5.33 -5.56
CA ALA A 273 0.21 5.76 -5.52
C ALA A 273 1.21 4.67 -5.09
N GLY A 274 0.88 3.39 -5.31
CA GLY A 274 1.76 2.30 -4.86
C GLY A 274 1.74 2.14 -3.35
N ASP A 275 2.91 2.04 -2.72
CA ASP A 275 3.05 1.83 -1.28
C ASP A 275 4.30 2.50 -0.68
N SER A 276 4.51 2.28 0.63
CA SER A 276 5.78 2.50 1.35
C SER A 276 6.36 3.92 1.19
N THR A 277 5.53 4.93 1.07
CA THR A 277 5.94 6.34 0.90
C THR A 277 6.86 6.58 -0.31
N ARG A 278 6.87 5.67 -1.28
CA ARG A 278 7.77 5.78 -2.44
C ARG A 278 7.33 6.84 -3.44
N TYR A 279 6.04 7.03 -3.56
CA TYR A 279 5.42 7.98 -4.47
C TYR A 279 4.50 8.97 -3.75
N LEU A 280 4.37 10.16 -4.32
CA LEU A 280 3.28 11.09 -4.04
C LEU A 280 2.48 11.27 -5.32
N GLY A 281 1.18 11.00 -5.29
CA GLY A 281 0.32 11.24 -6.43
C GLY A 281 -0.04 12.72 -6.56
N GLN A 282 -0.13 13.22 -7.80
CA GLN A 282 -0.59 14.57 -8.10
C GLN A 282 -1.63 14.52 -9.21
N LEU A 283 -2.87 14.89 -8.88
CA LEU A 283 -3.99 14.98 -9.82
C LEU A 283 -4.50 16.42 -9.89
N ASN A 284 -4.41 17.04 -11.07
CA ASN A 284 -4.90 18.40 -11.32
C ASN A 284 -6.26 18.29 -12.02
N LEU A 285 -7.28 18.88 -11.42
CA LEU A 285 -8.66 18.86 -11.88
C LEU A 285 -9.16 20.26 -12.23
N ARG A 286 -10.14 20.29 -13.16
CA ARG A 286 -10.97 21.44 -13.44
C ARG A 286 -12.42 21.01 -13.43
N PHE A 287 -13.24 21.77 -12.72
CA PHE A 287 -14.68 21.60 -12.63
C PHE A 287 -15.38 22.75 -13.33
N ASP A 288 -16.52 22.47 -13.95
CA ASP A 288 -17.45 23.50 -14.38
C ASP A 288 -18.37 23.97 -13.23
N GLU A 289 -19.32 24.84 -13.52
CA GLU A 289 -20.29 25.39 -12.55
C GLU A 289 -21.22 24.29 -11.99
N GLU A 290 -21.51 23.28 -12.77
CA GLU A 290 -22.35 22.15 -12.41
C GLU A 290 -21.61 21.14 -11.51
N GLY A 291 -20.27 21.28 -11.37
CA GLY A 291 -19.42 20.39 -10.60
C GLY A 291 -18.91 19.18 -11.39
N VAL A 292 -19.02 19.20 -12.72
CA VAL A 292 -18.52 18.12 -13.57
C VAL A 292 -17.04 18.33 -13.90
N VAL A 293 -16.24 17.28 -13.82
CA VAL A 293 -14.82 17.36 -14.18
C VAL A 293 -14.66 17.51 -15.68
N THR A 294 -14.19 18.67 -16.12
CA THR A 294 -13.89 18.99 -17.52
C THR A 294 -12.47 18.60 -17.94
N ARG A 295 -11.58 18.44 -16.96
CA ARG A 295 -10.18 18.05 -17.19
C ARG A 295 -9.58 17.39 -15.96
N ALA A 296 -8.92 16.25 -16.19
CA ALA A 296 -8.11 15.55 -15.20
C ALA A 296 -6.72 15.23 -15.78
N ARG A 297 -5.63 15.60 -15.09
CA ARG A 297 -4.26 15.36 -15.52
C ARG A 297 -3.32 15.27 -14.33
N GLY A 298 -2.29 14.45 -14.45
CA GLY A 298 -1.25 14.32 -13.45
C GLY A 298 -0.42 13.08 -13.68
N ASP A 299 0.32 12.70 -12.66
CA ASP A 299 1.01 11.41 -12.53
C ASP A 299 1.56 11.27 -11.11
N LEU A 300 2.25 10.18 -10.83
CA LEU A 300 3.00 9.97 -9.61
C LEU A 300 4.33 10.73 -9.66
N ILE A 301 4.74 11.23 -8.51
CA ILE A 301 6.05 11.85 -8.28
C ILE A 301 6.87 10.87 -7.45
N LEU A 302 7.93 10.30 -8.02
CA LEU A 302 8.88 9.48 -7.27
C LEU A 302 9.60 10.36 -6.23
N LEU A 303 9.50 10.01 -4.97
CA LEU A 303 10.21 10.69 -3.88
C LEU A 303 11.68 10.26 -3.87
N SER A 304 12.36 10.63 -4.96
CA SER A 304 13.73 10.23 -5.27
C SER A 304 14.72 10.74 -4.22
N LYS A 305 15.79 9.98 -3.99
CA LYS A 305 16.94 10.39 -3.14
C LYS A 305 17.59 11.73 -3.53
N HIS A 306 17.28 12.25 -4.71
CA HIS A 306 17.79 13.55 -5.17
C HIS A 306 16.94 14.74 -4.70
N ILE A 307 15.75 14.49 -4.12
CA ILE A 307 14.94 15.53 -3.48
C ILE A 307 15.56 15.83 -2.11
N THR A 308 15.84 17.11 -1.86
CA THR A 308 16.33 17.56 -0.55
C THR A 308 15.23 17.38 0.48
N PRO A 309 15.47 16.65 1.59
CA PRO A 309 14.49 16.50 2.64
C PRO A 309 14.12 17.82 3.28
N ASP A 310 12.86 18.00 3.65
CA ASP A 310 12.42 19.13 4.47
C ASP A 310 13.05 19.03 5.87
N PRO A 311 13.75 20.08 6.34
CA PRO A 311 14.53 19.99 7.57
C PRO A 311 13.68 19.82 8.84
N GLU A 312 12.44 20.34 8.87
CA GLU A 312 11.56 20.24 10.03
C GLU A 312 11.01 18.81 10.16
N VAL A 313 10.54 18.25 9.05
CA VAL A 313 10.02 16.87 9.03
C VAL A 313 11.16 15.87 9.19
N GLN A 314 12.36 16.14 8.64
CA GLN A 314 13.54 15.29 8.87
C GLN A 314 13.90 15.25 10.35
N ALA A 315 13.93 16.40 11.04
CA ALA A 315 14.21 16.42 12.48
C ALA A 315 13.17 15.64 13.29
N LEU A 316 11.89 15.71 12.90
CA LEU A 316 10.84 14.89 13.53
C LEU A 316 11.07 13.39 13.31
N VAL A 317 11.40 13.00 12.09
CA VAL A 317 11.68 11.57 11.75
C VAL A 317 12.91 11.09 12.50
N ASP A 318 13.97 11.90 12.59
CA ASP A 318 15.21 11.57 13.34
C ASP A 318 14.91 11.40 14.85
N GLU A 319 14.08 12.28 15.45
CA GLU A 319 13.62 12.14 16.84
C GLU A 319 12.86 10.83 17.06
N LEU A 320 11.93 10.51 16.15
CA LEU A 320 11.17 9.27 16.22
C LEU A 320 12.05 8.02 15.98
N ALA A 321 13.13 8.15 15.19
CA ALA A 321 14.05 7.05 14.90
C ALA A 321 15.02 6.74 16.05
N GLU A 322 15.28 7.68 16.97
CA GLU A 322 16.25 7.51 18.04
C GLU A 322 15.97 6.26 18.92
N PRO A 323 14.78 6.08 19.53
CA PRO A 323 14.48 4.87 20.31
C PRO A 323 14.41 3.61 19.45
N ILE A 324 14.08 3.72 18.16
CA ILE A 324 14.07 2.58 17.24
C ILE A 324 15.49 2.10 16.95
N ASN A 325 16.46 3.01 16.83
CA ASN A 325 17.87 2.66 16.68
C ASN A 325 18.42 1.96 17.93
N GLU A 326 17.94 2.33 19.12
CA GLU A 326 18.22 1.59 20.35
C GLU A 326 17.60 0.20 20.31
N LEU A 327 16.34 0.08 19.86
CA LEU A 327 15.63 -1.19 19.72
C LEU A 327 16.35 -2.14 18.73
N LYS A 328 16.88 -1.63 17.62
CA LYS A 328 17.69 -2.44 16.68
C LYS A 328 18.87 -3.14 17.36
N ASN A 329 19.48 -2.50 18.35
CA ASN A 329 20.58 -3.08 19.12
C ASN A 329 20.10 -3.92 20.32
N THR A 330 18.80 -4.00 20.54
CA THR A 330 18.23 -4.79 21.62
C THR A 330 18.24 -6.26 21.27
N PRO A 331 18.64 -7.16 22.18
CA PRO A 331 18.51 -8.58 21.98
C PRO A 331 17.05 -9.00 21.76
N VAL A 332 16.84 -9.92 20.83
CA VAL A 332 15.60 -10.71 20.81
C VAL A 332 15.55 -11.48 22.14
N ALA A 333 14.46 -11.36 22.90
CA ALA A 333 14.40 -11.92 24.26
C ALA A 333 13.13 -12.72 24.53
N LEU A 334 13.26 -13.68 25.44
CA LEU A 334 12.13 -14.40 26.04
C LEU A 334 11.32 -13.47 26.95
N ALA A 335 10.15 -13.92 27.36
CA ALA A 335 9.24 -13.15 28.23
C ALA A 335 9.86 -12.78 29.60
N ASP A 336 10.87 -13.52 30.06
CA ASP A 336 11.61 -13.24 31.30
C ASP A 336 12.83 -12.34 31.10
N GLY A 337 13.04 -11.84 29.88
CA GLY A 337 14.17 -10.99 29.50
C GLY A 337 15.45 -11.74 29.12
N THR A 338 15.44 -13.07 29.09
CA THR A 338 16.61 -13.87 28.66
C THR A 338 16.84 -13.66 27.15
N PRO A 339 18.05 -13.25 26.72
CA PRO A 339 18.36 -13.12 25.29
C PRO A 339 18.21 -14.43 24.52
N VAL A 340 17.69 -14.36 23.33
CA VAL A 340 17.68 -15.50 22.39
C VAL A 340 19.09 -15.69 21.87
N MET A 341 19.57 -16.93 22.02
CA MET A 341 20.92 -17.33 21.58
C MET A 341 20.84 -18.18 20.32
N SER A 342 21.68 -17.87 19.34
CA SER A 342 21.98 -18.79 18.23
C SER A 342 23.19 -19.65 18.57
N ASN A 343 23.06 -20.96 18.48
CA ASN A 343 24.16 -21.89 18.75
C ASN A 343 25.18 -21.95 17.60
N GLN A 344 24.96 -21.23 16.52
CA GLN A 344 25.78 -21.31 15.31
C GLN A 344 25.63 -20.09 14.40
N LEU A 345 26.67 -19.82 13.61
CA LEU A 345 26.60 -18.88 12.49
C LEU A 345 25.66 -19.43 11.40
N MET A 346 24.59 -18.69 11.10
CA MET A 346 23.67 -19.00 10.00
C MET A 346 23.95 -18.09 8.80
N THR A 347 24.79 -18.58 7.88
CA THR A 347 25.18 -17.81 6.69
C THR A 347 24.13 -17.88 5.59
N ASN A 348 23.97 -16.77 4.84
CA ASN A 348 23.11 -16.70 3.66
C ASN A 348 23.82 -17.06 2.34
N LYS A 349 25.11 -17.40 2.38
CA LYS A 349 25.95 -17.59 1.17
C LYS A 349 25.44 -18.68 0.24
N THR A 350 24.79 -19.72 0.78
CA THR A 350 24.27 -20.85 0.01
C THR A 350 22.76 -20.79 -0.23
N CYS A 351 22.05 -19.79 0.31
CA CYS A 351 20.59 -19.70 0.19
C CYS A 351 20.08 -19.52 -1.25
N ARG A 352 20.96 -19.21 -2.20
CA ARG A 352 20.59 -18.96 -3.61
C ARG A 352 20.89 -20.12 -4.55
N ASP A 353 21.43 -21.22 -4.04
CA ASP A 353 21.82 -22.38 -4.85
C ASP A 353 21.67 -23.73 -4.15
N SER A 354 21.53 -23.75 -2.83
CA SER A 354 21.39 -24.95 -2.03
C SER A 354 20.67 -24.68 -0.71
N GLU A 355 20.41 -25.72 0.06
CA GLU A 355 19.85 -25.63 1.39
C GLU A 355 20.71 -24.77 2.30
N CYS A 356 20.11 -23.80 3.00
CA CYS A 356 20.81 -22.97 3.96
C CYS A 356 20.07 -22.93 5.31
N LEU A 357 20.83 -22.80 6.41
CA LEU A 357 20.27 -22.83 7.77
C LEU A 357 19.24 -21.73 8.00
N ILE A 358 19.57 -20.51 7.58
CA ILE A 358 18.67 -19.37 7.75
C ILE A 358 17.42 -19.48 6.86
N GLY A 359 17.53 -20.13 5.69
CA GLY A 359 16.39 -20.45 4.84
C GLY A 359 15.47 -21.48 5.48
N ASN A 360 16.04 -22.50 6.15
CA ASN A 360 15.29 -23.47 6.93
C ASN A 360 14.56 -22.78 8.08
N LEU A 361 15.25 -21.95 8.87
CA LEU A 361 14.69 -21.23 9.99
C LEU A 361 13.52 -20.32 9.55
N LEU A 362 13.71 -19.56 8.49
CA LEU A 362 12.70 -18.64 7.97
C LEU A 362 11.46 -19.37 7.45
N THR A 363 11.64 -20.42 6.64
CA THR A 363 10.49 -21.17 6.11
C THR A 363 9.76 -21.95 7.19
N ASP A 364 10.47 -22.45 8.22
CA ASP A 364 9.84 -23.06 9.39
C ASP A 364 9.02 -22.02 10.19
N ALA A 365 9.53 -20.78 10.33
CA ALA A 365 8.81 -19.67 10.96
C ALA A 365 7.53 -19.33 10.18
N MET A 366 7.62 -19.14 8.86
CA MET A 366 6.47 -18.85 8.00
C MET A 366 5.39 -19.94 8.08
N ARG A 367 5.81 -21.20 8.07
CA ARG A 367 4.90 -22.33 8.20
C ARG A 367 4.25 -22.40 9.58
N ALA A 368 5.00 -22.12 10.64
CA ALA A 368 4.49 -22.11 12.02
C ALA A 368 3.50 -20.94 12.25
N GLU A 369 3.74 -19.80 11.62
CA GLU A 369 2.87 -18.61 11.70
C GLU A 369 1.51 -18.87 11.06
N THR A 370 1.49 -19.52 9.89
CA THR A 370 0.28 -19.69 9.08
C THR A 370 -0.45 -21.01 9.28
N GLY A 371 0.24 -22.03 9.81
CA GLY A 371 -0.27 -23.39 9.83
C GLY A 371 -0.39 -24.04 8.44
N ALA A 372 0.25 -23.47 7.41
CA ALA A 372 0.20 -23.98 6.05
C ALA A 372 0.85 -25.36 5.93
N ASP A 373 0.46 -26.14 4.92
CA ASP A 373 1.08 -27.44 4.62
C ASP A 373 2.56 -27.29 4.30
N PHE A 374 2.90 -26.24 3.53
CA PHE A 374 4.26 -25.92 3.08
C PHE A 374 4.58 -24.43 3.26
N ALA A 375 5.88 -24.14 3.32
CA ALA A 375 6.38 -22.79 3.09
C ALA A 375 7.43 -22.79 1.99
N ILE A 376 7.41 -21.78 1.13
CA ILE A 376 8.36 -21.57 0.03
C ILE A 376 8.76 -20.09 0.04
N THR A 377 10.07 -19.80 0.16
CA THR A 377 10.59 -18.43 0.05
C THR A 377 11.79 -18.37 -0.87
N ASN A 378 12.03 -17.22 -1.48
CA ASN A 378 13.16 -17.00 -2.38
C ASN A 378 14.45 -16.72 -1.60
N GLY A 379 15.53 -17.38 -1.94
CA GLY A 379 16.85 -17.17 -1.33
C GLY A 379 17.38 -15.74 -1.54
N GLY A 380 16.87 -15.03 -2.56
CA GLY A 380 17.18 -13.63 -2.82
C GLY A 380 16.63 -12.67 -1.75
N GLY A 381 15.58 -13.08 -1.04
CA GLY A 381 15.00 -12.33 0.08
C GLY A 381 15.88 -12.32 1.33
N ILE A 382 16.79 -13.29 1.47
CA ILE A 382 17.67 -13.46 2.63
C ILE A 382 18.99 -12.70 2.38
N ARG A 383 19.21 -11.58 3.06
CA ARG A 383 20.24 -10.60 2.67
C ARG A 383 21.49 -10.59 3.53
N ALA A 384 21.44 -11.13 4.73
CA ALA A 384 22.56 -11.17 5.69
C ALA A 384 22.62 -12.52 6.40
N GLU A 385 23.52 -12.66 7.31
CA GLU A 385 23.70 -13.80 8.20
C GLU A 385 23.27 -13.44 9.63
N ILE A 386 23.00 -14.45 10.46
CA ILE A 386 22.80 -14.33 11.90
C ILE A 386 24.02 -14.95 12.56
N ASP A 387 24.67 -14.19 13.43
CA ASP A 387 25.89 -14.60 14.11
C ASP A 387 25.63 -15.70 15.18
N GLU A 388 26.66 -16.42 15.57
CA GLU A 388 26.64 -17.25 16.76
C GLU A 388 26.66 -16.33 18.00
N GLY A 389 25.76 -16.58 18.93
CA GLY A 389 25.66 -15.80 20.16
C GLY A 389 24.28 -15.17 20.34
N GLU A 390 24.25 -14.00 20.95
CA GLU A 390 23.04 -13.23 21.21
C GLU A 390 22.49 -12.66 19.90
N VAL A 391 21.21 -12.95 19.61
CA VAL A 391 20.54 -12.44 18.40
C VAL A 391 19.90 -11.10 18.70
N THR A 392 20.16 -10.10 17.87
CA THR A 392 19.55 -8.77 17.96
C THR A 392 18.42 -8.58 16.97
N VAL A 393 17.49 -7.68 17.29
CA VAL A 393 16.42 -7.27 16.37
C VAL A 393 17.02 -6.70 15.07
N GLY A 394 18.12 -5.96 15.17
CA GLY A 394 18.82 -5.39 14.01
C GLY A 394 19.41 -6.43 13.07
N GLU A 395 19.93 -7.56 13.57
CA GLU A 395 20.37 -8.67 12.73
C GLU A 395 19.21 -9.25 11.92
N VAL A 396 18.08 -9.51 12.57
CA VAL A 396 16.88 -10.04 11.87
C VAL A 396 16.41 -9.09 10.77
N LEU A 397 16.36 -7.79 11.06
CA LEU A 397 16.00 -6.76 10.07
C LEU A 397 17.01 -6.65 8.93
N THR A 398 18.29 -6.89 9.20
CA THR A 398 19.33 -6.89 8.15
C THR A 398 19.20 -8.14 7.27
N VAL A 399 18.76 -9.25 7.84
CA VAL A 399 18.45 -10.48 7.10
C VAL A 399 17.25 -10.27 6.17
N LEU A 400 16.20 -9.59 6.62
CA LEU A 400 14.92 -9.40 5.94
C LEU A 400 14.61 -7.89 5.73
N PRO A 401 15.39 -7.17 4.90
CA PRO A 401 15.34 -5.71 4.85
C PRO A 401 14.27 -5.14 3.93
N PHE A 402 13.39 -5.97 3.36
CA PHE A 402 12.45 -5.55 2.32
C PHE A 402 11.07 -5.17 2.86
N GLY A 403 10.79 -5.42 4.15
CA GLY A 403 9.47 -5.20 4.74
C GLY A 403 8.39 -6.13 4.15
N ASN A 404 8.80 -7.33 3.69
CA ASN A 404 7.85 -8.29 3.17
C ASN A 404 6.95 -8.83 4.28
N THR A 405 5.69 -9.09 3.94
CA THR A 405 4.73 -9.78 4.82
C THR A 405 4.67 -11.27 4.51
N VAL A 406 4.19 -12.05 5.48
CA VAL A 406 3.83 -13.45 5.26
C VAL A 406 2.56 -13.49 4.41
N ALA A 407 2.60 -14.20 3.29
CA ALA A 407 1.46 -14.41 2.41
C ALA A 407 1.08 -15.89 2.36
N THR A 408 -0.18 -16.18 2.08
CA THR A 408 -0.67 -17.54 1.86
C THR A 408 -1.45 -17.67 0.56
N LEU A 409 -1.44 -18.87 0.00
CA LEU A 409 -2.19 -19.22 -1.21
C LEU A 409 -2.46 -20.71 -1.23
N LYS A 410 -3.38 -21.15 -2.08
CA LYS A 410 -3.63 -22.57 -2.35
C LYS A 410 -3.19 -22.93 -3.75
N LEU A 411 -2.44 -24.03 -3.88
CA LEU A 411 -1.92 -24.56 -5.14
C LEU A 411 -2.10 -26.06 -5.21
N THR A 412 -2.26 -26.59 -6.41
CA THR A 412 -2.17 -28.05 -6.64
C THR A 412 -0.73 -28.53 -6.51
N GLY A 413 -0.54 -29.83 -6.23
CA GLY A 413 0.81 -30.40 -6.20
C GLY A 413 1.59 -30.21 -7.49
N ALA A 414 0.93 -30.29 -8.64
CA ALA A 414 1.55 -30.01 -9.95
C ALA A 414 2.05 -28.56 -10.05
N GLN A 415 1.28 -27.57 -9.58
CA GLN A 415 1.69 -26.16 -9.54
C GLN A 415 2.86 -25.92 -8.58
N ILE A 416 2.90 -26.62 -7.44
CA ILE A 416 4.04 -26.57 -6.51
C ILE A 416 5.31 -27.11 -7.17
N VAL A 417 5.22 -28.27 -7.86
CA VAL A 417 6.36 -28.84 -8.62
C VAL A 417 6.85 -27.86 -9.69
N ALA A 418 5.94 -27.26 -10.44
CA ALA A 418 6.27 -26.28 -11.48
C ALA A 418 6.91 -25.02 -10.89
N SER A 419 6.47 -24.57 -9.70
CA SER A 419 7.05 -23.42 -9.00
C SER A 419 8.47 -23.72 -8.51
N ILE A 420 8.74 -24.93 -8.00
CA ILE A 420 10.09 -25.34 -7.62
C ILE A 420 10.99 -25.47 -8.86
N GLU A 421 10.49 -26.02 -9.97
CA GLU A 421 11.21 -26.10 -11.25
C GLU A 421 11.62 -24.70 -11.74
N HIS A 422 10.68 -23.73 -11.69
CA HIS A 422 10.99 -22.34 -11.99
C HIS A 422 12.09 -21.79 -11.08
N GLY A 423 12.01 -22.06 -9.77
CA GLY A 423 12.98 -21.58 -8.79
C GLY A 423 14.41 -22.09 -9.04
N VAL A 424 14.57 -23.36 -9.45
CA VAL A 424 15.88 -23.96 -9.74
C VAL A 424 16.35 -23.75 -11.18
N SER A 425 15.53 -23.15 -12.04
CA SER A 425 15.79 -23.04 -13.49
C SER A 425 17.16 -22.42 -13.83
N ARG A 426 17.63 -21.46 -13.02
CA ARG A 426 18.90 -20.72 -13.24
C ARG A 426 20.09 -21.23 -12.42
N VAL A 427 19.93 -22.28 -11.63
CA VAL A 427 21.05 -22.86 -10.87
C VAL A 427 22.09 -23.42 -11.84
N GLY A 428 23.38 -23.16 -11.56
CA GLY A 428 24.50 -23.50 -12.44
C GLY A 428 24.79 -22.47 -13.53
N GLY A 429 23.96 -21.43 -13.69
CA GLY A 429 24.14 -20.33 -14.65
C GLY A 429 25.00 -19.17 -14.14
N LYS A 430 25.34 -18.22 -15.03
CA LYS A 430 26.13 -17.02 -14.69
C LYS A 430 25.31 -15.88 -14.08
N SER A 431 23.99 -15.93 -14.14
CA SER A 431 23.08 -14.88 -13.65
C SER A 431 22.37 -15.32 -12.38
N GLY A 432 22.25 -14.37 -11.44
CA GLY A 432 21.80 -14.59 -10.08
C GLY A 432 20.57 -15.45 -9.90
N THR A 433 20.65 -16.27 -8.89
CA THR A 433 19.66 -17.27 -8.48
C THR A 433 18.78 -16.76 -7.33
N GLY A 434 18.41 -15.47 -7.35
CA GLY A 434 17.53 -14.88 -6.33
C GLY A 434 16.25 -15.69 -6.10
N ARG A 435 15.70 -16.24 -7.18
CA ARG A 435 14.48 -17.07 -7.18
C ARG A 435 14.63 -18.46 -6.52
N PHE A 436 15.85 -18.89 -6.15
CA PHE A 436 16.08 -20.24 -5.61
C PHE A 436 15.20 -20.50 -4.37
N PRO A 437 14.39 -21.59 -4.34
CA PRO A 437 13.40 -21.82 -3.30
C PRO A 437 14.00 -22.47 -2.06
N GLN A 438 13.93 -21.80 -0.92
CA GLN A 438 14.06 -22.40 0.39
C GLN A 438 12.67 -22.90 0.82
N VAL A 439 12.58 -24.06 1.48
CA VAL A 439 11.30 -24.73 1.72
C VAL A 439 11.15 -25.28 3.14
N SER A 440 9.89 -25.43 3.60
CA SER A 440 9.51 -26.17 4.78
C SER A 440 8.27 -27.03 4.52
N GLY A 441 8.16 -28.19 5.19
CA GLY A 441 7.03 -29.11 5.06
C GLY A 441 7.12 -30.06 3.87
N LEU A 442 8.03 -29.82 2.94
CA LEU A 442 8.33 -30.70 1.81
C LEU A 442 9.86 -30.83 1.62
N ARG A 443 10.29 -31.78 0.80
CA ARG A 443 11.65 -31.84 0.27
C ARG A 443 11.65 -32.02 -1.24
N TYR A 444 12.70 -31.53 -1.91
CA TYR A 444 12.88 -31.72 -3.33
C TYR A 444 14.32 -32.07 -3.71
N GLU A 445 14.46 -32.78 -4.83
CA GLU A 445 15.73 -33.11 -5.44
C GLU A 445 15.80 -32.54 -6.85
N PHE A 446 16.91 -31.90 -7.20
CA PHE A 446 17.14 -31.32 -8.53
C PHE A 446 18.55 -31.61 -9.05
N ASP A 447 18.71 -31.55 -10.37
CA ASP A 447 19.96 -31.72 -11.10
C ASP A 447 20.21 -30.45 -11.94
N SER A 448 21.20 -29.65 -11.54
CA SER A 448 21.54 -28.39 -12.19
C SER A 448 22.04 -28.55 -13.62
N SER A 449 22.54 -29.74 -13.98
CA SER A 449 23.08 -30.06 -15.32
C SER A 449 22.00 -30.27 -16.38
N ARG A 450 20.76 -30.50 -15.97
CA ARG A 450 19.63 -30.71 -16.88
C ARG A 450 19.15 -29.39 -17.51
N ASP A 451 18.43 -29.54 -18.61
CA ASP A 451 17.81 -28.42 -19.30
C ASP A 451 16.74 -27.73 -18.41
N GLU A 452 16.56 -26.44 -18.60
CA GLU A 452 15.49 -25.68 -17.97
C GLU A 452 14.11 -26.31 -18.25
N GLY A 453 13.29 -26.44 -17.22
CA GLY A 453 11.99 -27.13 -17.28
C GLY A 453 12.06 -28.65 -16.99
N SER A 454 13.24 -29.21 -16.67
CA SER A 454 13.42 -30.61 -16.33
C SER A 454 14.44 -30.86 -15.23
N LYS A 455 14.81 -29.82 -14.47
CA LYS A 455 15.82 -29.91 -13.40
C LYS A 455 15.32 -30.62 -12.16
N VAL A 456 14.06 -30.47 -11.79
CA VAL A 456 13.47 -31.16 -10.63
C VAL A 456 13.32 -32.64 -10.93
N LYS A 457 13.88 -33.46 -10.05
CA LYS A 457 13.78 -34.93 -10.15
C LYS A 457 12.56 -35.43 -9.38
N LYS A 458 12.31 -34.88 -8.20
CA LYS A 458 11.17 -35.25 -7.34
C LYS A 458 10.85 -34.17 -6.31
N VAL A 459 9.60 -34.16 -5.90
CA VAL A 459 9.10 -33.40 -4.75
C VAL A 459 8.36 -34.39 -3.84
N GLU A 460 8.70 -34.43 -2.58
CA GLU A 460 8.20 -35.41 -1.63
C GLU A 460 7.75 -34.79 -0.32
N LEU A 461 6.79 -35.40 0.32
CA LEU A 461 6.19 -35.01 1.59
C LEU A 461 6.52 -36.04 2.68
N PRO A 462 6.63 -35.64 3.96
CA PRO A 462 6.66 -36.56 5.07
C PRO A 462 5.40 -37.46 5.08
N ASN A 463 5.55 -38.77 5.22
CA ASN A 463 4.45 -39.71 5.17
C ASN A 463 3.89 -40.13 6.54
N GLY A 464 4.28 -39.43 7.61
CA GLY A 464 3.81 -39.70 8.99
C GLY A 464 4.41 -40.96 9.65
N SER A 465 5.14 -41.81 8.90
CA SER A 465 5.82 -43.03 9.40
C SER A 465 7.35 -42.88 9.43
N GLY A 466 7.86 -41.66 9.31
CA GLY A 466 9.31 -41.37 9.30
C GLY A 466 9.96 -41.47 7.92
N GLY A 467 9.19 -41.72 6.86
CA GLY A 467 9.62 -41.71 5.47
C GLY A 467 9.02 -40.53 4.68
N PHE A 468 9.17 -40.60 3.35
CA PHE A 468 8.66 -39.63 2.41
C PHE A 468 7.83 -40.32 1.33
N GLN A 469 6.90 -39.58 0.74
CA GLN A 469 6.08 -39.98 -0.40
C GLN A 469 6.03 -38.86 -1.42
N ALA A 470 5.84 -39.19 -2.69
CA ALA A 470 5.69 -38.18 -3.74
C ALA A 470 4.48 -37.26 -3.46
N ILE A 471 4.60 -36.00 -3.82
CA ILE A 471 3.49 -35.04 -3.78
C ILE A 471 2.37 -35.52 -4.72
N GLU A 472 1.11 -35.38 -4.30
CA GLU A 472 -0.05 -35.74 -5.13
C GLU A 472 -0.38 -34.55 -6.03
N GLU A 473 -0.22 -34.73 -7.36
CA GLU A 473 -0.30 -33.63 -8.34
C GLU A 473 -1.65 -32.91 -8.35
N ASP A 474 -2.75 -33.64 -8.21
CA ASP A 474 -4.11 -33.08 -8.27
C ASP A 474 -4.62 -32.55 -6.91
N LYS A 475 -3.92 -32.84 -5.83
CA LYS A 475 -4.32 -32.40 -4.50
C LYS A 475 -3.96 -30.93 -4.28
N VAL A 476 -4.88 -30.19 -3.68
CA VAL A 476 -4.68 -28.79 -3.31
C VAL A 476 -4.06 -28.72 -1.92
N TYR A 477 -3.04 -27.88 -1.78
CA TYR A 477 -2.30 -27.64 -0.55
C TYR A 477 -2.27 -26.16 -0.23
N THR A 478 -2.18 -25.82 1.05
CA THR A 478 -1.91 -24.45 1.52
C THR A 478 -0.41 -24.19 1.52
N VAL A 479 0.00 -23.07 0.96
CA VAL A 479 1.40 -22.64 0.85
C VAL A 479 1.57 -21.29 1.51
N ALA A 480 2.54 -21.18 2.43
CA ALA A 480 3.03 -19.90 2.93
C ALA A 480 4.19 -19.41 2.05
N THR A 481 4.18 -18.13 1.73
CA THR A 481 5.25 -17.47 0.99
C THR A 481 5.41 -16.03 1.46
N ASN A 482 6.22 -15.20 0.82
CA ASN A 482 6.21 -13.76 1.05
C ASN A 482 5.35 -13.05 0.00
N ASN A 483 4.82 -11.88 0.32
CA ASN A 483 3.97 -11.08 -0.58
C ASN A 483 4.66 -10.75 -1.92
N PHE A 484 5.99 -10.52 -1.93
CA PHE A 484 6.74 -10.30 -3.16
C PHE A 484 6.65 -11.49 -4.13
N MET A 485 6.86 -12.72 -3.64
CA MET A 485 6.73 -13.92 -4.51
C MET A 485 5.28 -14.17 -4.90
N ARG A 486 4.33 -13.97 -3.95
CA ARG A 486 2.91 -14.17 -4.22
C ARG A 486 2.42 -13.28 -5.37
N THR A 487 2.96 -12.07 -5.52
CA THR A 487 2.64 -11.14 -6.61
C THR A 487 3.53 -11.28 -7.85
N GLY A 488 4.10 -12.46 -8.07
CA GLY A 488 4.91 -12.77 -9.27
C GLY A 488 6.39 -12.39 -9.18
N GLY A 489 6.83 -11.88 -8.03
CA GLY A 489 8.24 -11.52 -7.81
C GLY A 489 9.19 -12.67 -8.11
N ASP A 490 10.39 -12.37 -8.60
CA ASP A 490 11.38 -13.34 -9.10
C ASP A 490 10.86 -14.24 -10.22
N GLY A 491 9.71 -13.94 -10.85
CA GLY A 491 9.08 -14.67 -11.94
C GLY A 491 8.19 -15.83 -11.48
N TYR A 492 7.73 -15.84 -10.23
CA TYR A 492 6.77 -16.83 -9.71
C TYR A 492 5.35 -16.55 -10.22
N GLU A 493 5.17 -16.51 -11.54
CA GLU A 493 3.89 -16.21 -12.21
C GLU A 493 2.76 -17.16 -11.79
N ILE A 494 3.06 -18.40 -11.39
CA ILE A 494 2.08 -19.36 -10.87
C ILE A 494 1.48 -18.87 -9.55
N PHE A 495 2.27 -18.22 -8.69
CA PHE A 495 1.78 -17.66 -7.43
C PHE A 495 0.87 -16.45 -7.66
N GLU A 496 1.11 -15.68 -8.73
CA GLU A 496 0.29 -14.54 -9.10
C GLU A 496 -1.01 -14.95 -9.81
N ASN A 497 -0.90 -15.80 -10.85
CA ASN A 497 -1.98 -16.03 -11.80
C ASN A 497 -2.86 -17.24 -11.48
N ASP A 498 -2.30 -18.28 -10.82
CA ASP A 498 -2.97 -19.56 -10.60
C ASP A 498 -3.37 -19.79 -9.14
N ALA A 499 -3.03 -18.86 -8.24
CA ALA A 499 -3.35 -18.96 -6.82
C ALA A 499 -4.85 -18.95 -6.56
N VAL A 500 -5.30 -19.91 -5.72
CA VAL A 500 -6.65 -19.90 -5.18
C VAL A 500 -6.59 -19.37 -3.74
N GLU A 501 -7.55 -18.52 -3.38
CA GLU A 501 -7.63 -17.88 -2.06
C GLU A 501 -6.29 -17.22 -1.64
N PRO A 502 -5.72 -16.31 -2.46
CA PRO A 502 -4.49 -15.63 -2.09
C PRO A 502 -4.74 -14.63 -0.95
N TYR A 503 -3.80 -14.57 -0.01
CA TYR A 503 -3.81 -13.62 1.08
C TYR A 503 -2.40 -13.04 1.26
N ASP A 504 -2.24 -11.72 1.14
CA ASP A 504 -0.93 -11.03 1.09
C ASP A 504 -0.61 -10.24 2.36
N TYR A 505 -1.57 -10.11 3.29
CA TYR A 505 -1.56 -9.17 4.39
C TYR A 505 -1.26 -9.82 5.74
N GLY A 506 -0.40 -10.83 5.75
CA GLY A 506 0.08 -11.43 6.99
C GLY A 506 1.05 -10.50 7.73
N ARG A 507 1.48 -10.92 8.92
CA ARG A 507 2.46 -10.18 9.72
C ARG A 507 3.78 -9.97 8.95
N PRO A 508 4.54 -8.91 9.30
CA PRO A 508 5.91 -8.75 8.82
C PRO A 508 6.75 -10.02 8.99
N LEU A 509 7.51 -10.35 7.96
CA LEU A 509 8.27 -11.60 7.90
C LEU A 509 9.31 -11.69 9.03
N GLU A 510 9.94 -10.57 9.38
CA GLU A 510 10.89 -10.44 10.47
C GLU A 510 10.23 -10.67 11.84
N GLU A 511 9.00 -10.27 12.03
CA GLU A 511 8.27 -10.51 13.28
C GLU A 511 7.93 -12.00 13.45
N ALA A 512 7.45 -12.64 12.39
CA ALA A 512 7.21 -14.08 12.38
C ALA A 512 8.49 -14.87 12.68
N LEU A 513 9.62 -14.40 12.15
CA LEU A 513 10.93 -14.99 12.42
C LEU A 513 11.37 -14.79 13.89
N ILE A 514 11.23 -13.58 14.43
CA ILE A 514 11.55 -13.26 15.84
C ILE A 514 10.73 -14.15 16.77
N ASP A 515 9.42 -14.21 16.59
CA ASP A 515 8.52 -15.00 17.45
C ASP A 515 8.84 -16.49 17.37
N PHE A 516 9.24 -16.99 16.20
CA PHE A 516 9.67 -18.36 16.04
C PHE A 516 10.98 -18.64 16.77
N MET A 517 11.97 -17.74 16.68
CA MET A 517 13.23 -17.84 17.41
C MET A 517 13.03 -17.85 18.93
N VAL A 518 12.12 -17.00 19.43
CA VAL A 518 11.74 -16.98 20.87
C VAL A 518 11.17 -18.34 21.29
N LYS A 519 10.32 -18.96 20.49
CA LYS A 519 9.74 -20.29 20.76
C LYS A 519 10.76 -21.42 20.69
N GLN A 520 11.80 -21.28 19.87
CA GLN A 520 12.83 -22.31 19.60
C GLN A 520 14.10 -22.14 20.43
N HIS A 521 14.12 -21.19 21.39
CA HIS A 521 15.32 -20.89 22.17
C HIS A 521 15.92 -22.09 22.93
N PRO A 522 17.25 -22.33 22.88
CA PRO A 522 18.20 -21.70 21.96
C PRO A 522 17.95 -22.10 20.51
N VAL A 523 18.23 -21.17 19.58
CA VAL A 523 18.04 -21.44 18.15
C VAL A 523 19.12 -22.43 17.69
N ASP A 524 18.68 -23.62 17.31
CA ASP A 524 19.51 -24.70 16.79
C ASP A 524 18.85 -25.26 15.53
N VAL A 525 19.41 -24.93 14.37
CA VAL A 525 18.88 -25.29 13.05
C VAL A 525 19.87 -26.19 12.33
N SER A 526 19.40 -27.27 11.75
CA SER A 526 20.23 -28.19 10.96
C SER A 526 19.78 -28.21 9.51
N LYS A 527 20.71 -28.52 8.62
CA LYS A 527 20.36 -28.99 7.28
C LYS A 527 19.83 -30.42 7.40
N ASP A 528 18.58 -30.60 7.08
CA ASP A 528 17.87 -31.88 7.22
C ASP A 528 17.63 -32.60 5.89
N GLY A 529 18.21 -32.06 4.81
CA GLY A 529 18.11 -32.66 3.47
C GLY A 529 16.78 -32.35 2.79
N ARG A 530 16.17 -31.23 3.13
CA ARG A 530 14.94 -30.78 2.43
C ARG A 530 15.23 -30.28 1.01
N ILE A 531 16.49 -29.96 0.68
CA ILE A 531 16.93 -29.53 -0.65
C ILE A 531 18.17 -30.34 -1.03
N LEU A 532 18.03 -31.21 -2.03
CA LEU A 532 19.09 -32.08 -2.53
C LEU A 532 19.44 -31.66 -3.96
N GLY A 533 20.60 -31.01 -4.14
CA GLY A 533 21.11 -30.55 -5.43
C GLY A 533 22.33 -31.37 -5.90
N GLU A 534 22.40 -31.69 -7.21
CA GLU A 534 23.58 -32.24 -7.90
C GLU A 534 24.09 -31.24 -8.94
#